data_d7fafb7f1012049274dc6a9426e8d645
#
_entry.id   d7fafb7f1012049274dc6a9426e8d645
#
_cell.length_a   1.000
_cell.length_b   1.000
_cell.length_c   1.000
_cell.angle_alpha   90.00
_cell.angle_beta   90.00
_cell.angle_gamma   90.00
#
_symmetry.space_group_name_H-M   'P 1'
#
loop_
_entity.id
_entity.type
_entity.pdbx_description
1 polymer ?
#
loop_
_entity_poly.entity_id
_entity_poly.type
_entity_poly.pdbx_seq_one_letter_code
_entity_poly.pdbx_strand_id
1 'polypeptide(L)'
;MKKLIAFTLTICAFNAFADNCVYNCPTGQSGQTITRSIYTLNNNAQTKFANWVAYHVTPSTIDGPSRSRNWKADPSINSANTLEPNDYSGAWATIGTDRGHQVPLASFSNTADWQMLNYLSNITPQDSDLNQGPWVDLENAVRDVVRTGQDVYVVSRP
;
A
#
# COMPACT_ATOMS: atom_id res chain seq x y z
N MET A 1 32.99 -10.80 50.98
CA MET A 1 31.70 -10.35 50.42
C MET A 1 31.91 -10.04 48.94
N LYS A 2 31.41 -10.92 48.02
CA LYS A 2 31.52 -10.72 46.56
C LYS A 2 30.33 -9.89 46.10
N LYS A 3 30.59 -8.69 45.57
CA LYS A 3 29.54 -7.84 44.98
C LYS A 3 29.18 -8.39 43.58
N LEU A 4 27.96 -8.83 43.42
CA LEU A 4 27.38 -9.22 42.12
C LEU A 4 26.97 -7.92 41.40
N ILE A 5 27.61 -7.61 40.27
CA ILE A 5 27.21 -6.49 39.39
C ILE A 5 26.25 -7.07 38.38
N ALA A 6 24.96 -6.72 38.49
CA ALA A 6 23.96 -7.06 37.51
C ALA A 6 24.07 -6.10 36.30
N PHE A 7 24.42 -6.63 35.15
CA PHE A 7 24.37 -5.90 33.89
C PHE A 7 22.95 -5.99 33.32
N THR A 8 22.24 -4.86 33.33
CA THR A 8 20.93 -4.76 32.69
C THR A 8 21.14 -4.49 31.20
N LEU A 9 20.92 -5.50 30.37
CA LEU A 9 20.94 -5.35 28.91
C LEU A 9 19.64 -4.68 28.45
N THR A 10 19.70 -3.38 28.14
CA THR A 10 18.57 -2.67 27.51
C THR A 10 18.51 -3.03 26.04
N ILE A 11 17.60 -3.91 25.67
CA ILE A 11 17.31 -4.21 24.28
C ILE A 11 16.49 -3.03 23.73
N CYS A 12 17.12 -2.13 22.99
CA CYS A 12 16.41 -1.17 22.14
C CYS A 12 15.78 -1.97 21.00
N ALA A 13 14.46 -2.16 21.06
CA ALA A 13 13.68 -2.63 19.90
C ALA A 13 13.74 -1.52 18.85
N PHE A 14 14.60 -1.67 17.84
CA PHE A 14 14.50 -0.91 16.62
C PHE A 14 13.21 -1.36 15.93
N ASN A 15 12.21 -0.49 15.87
CA ASN A 15 11.13 -0.65 14.91
C ASN A 15 11.78 -0.53 13.51
N ALA A 16 12.07 -1.65 12.89
CA ALA A 16 12.38 -1.68 11.47
C ALA A 16 11.09 -1.27 10.73
N PHE A 17 10.97 0.01 10.39
CA PHE A 17 9.99 0.42 9.42
C PHE A 17 10.32 -0.34 8.14
N ALA A 18 9.32 -1.03 7.57
CA ALA A 18 9.50 -1.72 6.31
C ALA A 18 10.06 -0.72 5.29
N ASP A 19 11.20 -1.03 4.69
CA ASP A 19 11.78 -0.20 3.65
C ASP A 19 10.99 -0.45 2.36
N ASN A 20 9.91 0.31 2.20
CA ASN A 20 9.07 0.24 1.00
C ASN A 20 9.70 0.96 -0.21
N CYS A 21 10.85 1.64 -0.01
CA CYS A 21 11.54 2.44 -1.01
C CYS A 21 13.03 2.07 -1.02
N VAL A 22 13.50 1.38 -2.07
CA VAL A 22 14.86 0.82 -2.14
C VAL A 22 16.00 1.84 -2.03
N TYR A 23 15.82 3.07 -2.53
CA TYR A 23 16.87 4.11 -2.46
C TYR A 23 16.42 5.33 -1.68
N ASN A 24 15.23 5.75 -1.82
CA ASN A 24 14.52 6.80 -1.09
C ASN A 24 13.10 6.89 -1.65
N CYS A 25 12.15 7.28 -0.82
CA CYS A 25 10.81 7.56 -1.31
C CYS A 25 10.79 8.82 -2.18
N PRO A 26 9.88 8.92 -3.17
CA PRO A 26 9.74 10.12 -3.98
C PRO A 26 9.56 11.38 -3.13
N THR A 27 10.22 12.46 -3.52
CA THR A 27 10.18 13.76 -2.83
C THR A 27 9.60 14.84 -3.74
N GLY A 28 9.38 16.05 -3.19
CA GLY A 28 8.93 17.22 -3.97
C GLY A 28 7.43 17.27 -4.23
N GLN A 29 6.64 16.35 -3.71
CA GLN A 29 5.19 16.41 -3.76
C GLN A 29 4.64 17.03 -2.46
N SER A 30 3.70 17.96 -2.59
CA SER A 30 2.90 18.42 -1.45
C SER A 30 1.95 17.29 -1.03
N GLY A 31 1.82 17.07 0.28
CA GLY A 31 0.92 16.02 0.80
C GLY A 31 1.45 15.39 2.08
N GLN A 32 0.65 14.53 2.65
CA GLN A 32 1.01 13.78 3.86
C GLN A 32 1.63 12.45 3.47
N THR A 33 2.92 12.24 3.78
CA THR A 33 3.54 10.93 3.60
C THR A 33 3.23 10.02 4.79
N ILE A 34 2.75 8.81 4.50
CA ILE A 34 2.36 7.80 5.48
C ILE A 34 3.10 6.51 5.14
N THR A 35 3.92 6.04 6.08
CA THR A 35 4.63 4.77 5.98
C THR A 35 3.89 3.69 6.77
N ARG A 36 3.63 2.55 6.14
CA ARG A 36 3.01 1.37 6.71
C ARG A 36 3.92 0.16 6.57
N SER A 37 3.57 -0.92 7.21
CA SER A 37 4.32 -2.19 7.14
C SER A 37 4.50 -2.74 5.72
N ILE A 38 3.54 -2.51 4.82
CA ILE A 38 3.51 -3.11 3.48
C ILE A 38 3.57 -2.09 2.34
N TYR A 39 3.42 -0.81 2.60
CA TYR A 39 3.58 0.25 1.61
C TYR A 39 3.77 1.63 2.26
N THR A 40 4.30 2.56 1.47
CA THR A 40 4.34 3.99 1.78
C THR A 40 3.56 4.75 0.70
N LEU A 41 2.80 5.77 1.10
CA LEU A 41 2.11 6.65 0.16
C LEU A 41 2.29 8.13 0.53
N ASN A 42 2.09 8.99 -0.44
CA ASN A 42 1.95 10.43 -0.21
C ASN A 42 0.51 10.85 -0.56
N ASN A 43 -0.30 11.12 0.44
CA ASN A 43 -1.71 11.48 0.27
C ASN A 43 -1.86 12.93 -0.21
N ASN A 44 -2.68 13.15 -1.22
CA ASN A 44 -3.06 14.46 -1.69
C ASN A 44 -4.39 14.89 -1.04
N ALA A 45 -4.37 15.95 -0.27
CA ALA A 45 -5.56 16.44 0.43
C ALA A 45 -6.68 16.97 -0.50
N GLN A 46 -6.35 17.36 -1.74
CA GLN A 46 -7.33 17.87 -2.71
C GLN A 46 -8.05 16.75 -3.44
N THR A 47 -7.31 15.78 -3.97
CA THR A 47 -7.87 14.61 -4.67
C THR A 47 -8.30 13.51 -3.74
N LYS A 48 -7.80 13.51 -2.49
CA LYS A 48 -8.06 12.56 -1.40
C LYS A 48 -7.53 11.14 -1.65
N PHE A 49 -6.69 10.93 -2.65
CA PHE A 49 -5.94 9.71 -2.92
C PHE A 49 -4.45 10.00 -3.08
N ALA A 50 -3.62 8.97 -3.24
CA ALA A 50 -2.17 9.17 -3.24
C ALA A 50 -1.64 9.84 -4.52
N ASN A 51 -0.69 10.77 -4.36
CA ASN A 51 0.14 11.27 -5.45
C ASN A 51 1.09 10.19 -5.98
N TRP A 52 1.53 9.30 -5.11
CA TRP A 52 2.34 8.13 -5.40
C TRP A 52 2.22 7.11 -4.27
N VAL A 53 2.47 5.87 -4.60
CA VAL A 53 2.68 4.78 -3.65
C VAL A 53 4.01 4.09 -3.95
N ALA A 54 4.66 3.56 -2.90
CA ALA A 54 5.86 2.75 -3.00
C ALA A 54 5.70 1.48 -2.16
N TYR A 55 6.09 0.33 -2.69
CA TYR A 55 5.93 -0.95 -2.01
C TYR A 55 6.98 -1.97 -2.45
N HIS A 56 7.25 -2.94 -1.57
CA HIS A 56 8.22 -4.00 -1.76
C HIS A 56 7.51 -5.34 -1.80
N VAL A 57 7.50 -6.00 -2.96
CA VAL A 57 6.88 -7.31 -3.16
C VAL A 57 7.95 -8.39 -3.05
N THR A 58 7.71 -9.37 -2.19
CA THR A 58 8.62 -10.50 -1.94
C THR A 58 7.89 -11.82 -2.09
N PRO A 59 8.59 -12.96 -2.24
CA PRO A 59 7.95 -14.27 -2.27
C PRO A 59 7.06 -14.57 -1.05
N SER A 60 7.34 -13.96 0.10
CA SER A 60 6.56 -14.14 1.32
C SER A 60 5.27 -13.32 1.35
N THR A 61 5.11 -12.31 0.51
CA THR A 61 3.92 -11.41 0.51
C THR A 61 2.82 -11.88 -0.43
N ILE A 62 3.16 -12.65 -1.46
CA ILE A 62 2.25 -13.10 -2.53
C ILE A 62 1.66 -14.49 -2.24
N ASP A 63 0.77 -14.92 -3.13
CA ASP A 63 0.18 -16.26 -3.18
C ASP A 63 -0.54 -16.72 -1.89
N GLY A 64 -1.04 -15.74 -1.13
CA GLY A 64 -1.95 -15.98 -0.01
C GLY A 64 -3.39 -16.23 -0.48
N PRO A 65 -4.32 -16.44 0.48
CA PRO A 65 -5.71 -16.66 0.16
C PRO A 65 -6.35 -15.43 -0.51
N SER A 66 -7.46 -15.67 -1.25
CA SER A 66 -8.26 -14.58 -1.79
C SER A 66 -8.73 -13.63 -0.68
N ARG A 67 -8.61 -12.33 -0.89
CA ARG A 67 -8.94 -11.29 0.08
C ARG A 67 -10.16 -10.49 -0.34
N SER A 68 -11.00 -10.17 0.62
CA SER A 68 -12.21 -9.36 0.40
C SER A 68 -11.86 -7.88 0.18
N ARG A 69 -12.70 -7.17 -0.58
CA ARG A 69 -12.58 -5.73 -0.82
C ARG A 69 -13.53 -4.96 0.11
N ASN A 70 -13.10 -4.76 1.35
CA ASN A 70 -13.83 -3.99 2.35
C ASN A 70 -13.31 -2.55 2.39
N TRP A 71 -13.90 -1.70 1.55
CA TRP A 71 -13.49 -0.31 1.40
C TRP A 71 -13.70 0.49 2.69
N LYS A 72 -12.69 1.29 3.07
CA LYS A 72 -12.71 2.12 4.27
C LYS A 72 -12.00 3.44 4.03
N ALA A 73 -12.47 4.49 4.70
CA ALA A 73 -11.66 5.69 4.88
C ALA A 73 -10.33 5.32 5.55
N ASP A 74 -9.28 6.06 5.23
CA ASP A 74 -7.97 5.83 5.83
C ASP A 74 -7.92 6.42 7.25
N PRO A 75 -7.76 5.60 8.29
CA PRO A 75 -7.78 6.08 9.68
C PRO A 75 -6.55 6.92 10.07
N SER A 76 -5.49 6.91 9.24
CA SER A 76 -4.27 7.71 9.46
C SER A 76 -4.35 9.10 8.83
N ILE A 77 -5.45 9.42 8.15
CA ILE A 77 -5.66 10.67 7.43
C ILE A 77 -6.87 11.38 8.02
N ASN A 78 -6.78 12.71 8.11
CA ASN A 78 -7.94 13.51 8.51
C ASN A 78 -9.12 13.22 7.56
N SER A 79 -10.33 13.05 8.09
CA SER A 79 -11.53 12.69 7.32
C SER A 79 -11.85 13.66 6.18
N ALA A 80 -11.47 14.93 6.31
CA ALA A 80 -11.62 15.91 5.24
C ALA A 80 -10.68 15.65 4.04
N ASN A 81 -9.60 14.88 4.24
CA ASN A 81 -8.52 14.64 3.28
C ASN A 81 -8.45 13.19 2.78
N THR A 82 -9.42 12.35 3.11
CA THR A 82 -9.57 10.97 2.61
C THR A 82 -10.94 10.77 2.01
N LEU A 83 -11.06 9.80 1.09
CA LEU A 83 -12.34 9.39 0.54
C LEU A 83 -13.07 8.47 1.52
N GLU A 84 -14.39 8.52 1.45
CA GLU A 84 -15.31 7.62 2.12
C GLU A 84 -15.91 6.63 1.10
N PRO A 85 -16.37 5.44 1.53
CA PRO A 85 -16.95 4.46 0.60
C PRO A 85 -18.08 5.00 -0.28
N ASN A 86 -18.87 5.94 0.22
CA ASN A 86 -19.97 6.56 -0.51
C ASN A 86 -19.52 7.50 -1.63
N ASP A 87 -18.29 8.01 -1.59
CA ASP A 87 -17.75 8.89 -2.65
C ASP A 87 -17.63 8.14 -3.99
N TYR A 88 -17.53 6.80 -3.95
CA TYR A 88 -17.52 5.95 -5.15
C TYR A 88 -18.91 5.41 -5.54
N SER A 89 -19.97 5.82 -4.85
CA SER A 89 -21.32 5.34 -5.17
C SER A 89 -21.75 5.81 -6.55
N GLY A 90 -22.06 4.85 -7.43
CA GLY A 90 -22.47 5.14 -8.81
C GLY A 90 -21.33 5.58 -9.75
N ALA A 91 -20.08 5.62 -9.33
CA ALA A 91 -18.95 6.08 -10.16
C ALA A 91 -18.82 5.27 -11.46
N TRP A 92 -18.93 3.95 -11.39
CA TRP A 92 -18.88 3.11 -12.59
C TRP A 92 -20.00 3.45 -13.59
N ALA A 93 -21.24 3.61 -13.12
CA ALA A 93 -22.38 3.93 -13.98
C ALA A 93 -22.31 5.34 -14.57
N THR A 94 -21.63 6.28 -13.89
CA THR A 94 -21.60 7.69 -14.26
C THR A 94 -20.41 8.03 -15.16
N ILE A 95 -19.23 7.48 -14.86
CA ILE A 95 -17.98 7.84 -15.52
C ILE A 95 -17.12 6.62 -15.93
N GLY A 96 -17.65 5.40 -15.84
CA GLY A 96 -16.95 4.18 -16.28
C GLY A 96 -15.72 3.79 -15.46
N THR A 97 -15.63 4.24 -14.20
CA THR A 97 -14.43 4.00 -13.37
C THR A 97 -14.64 2.91 -12.34
N ASP A 98 -13.61 2.10 -12.17
CA ASP A 98 -13.44 1.15 -11.07
C ASP A 98 -12.78 1.82 -9.85
N ARG A 99 -12.78 1.10 -8.73
CA ARG A 99 -11.91 1.36 -7.58
C ARG A 99 -10.57 0.68 -7.82
N GLY A 100 -9.65 1.37 -8.52
CA GLY A 100 -8.33 0.84 -8.86
C GLY A 100 -7.38 0.89 -7.68
N HIS A 101 -6.76 -0.25 -7.35
CA HIS A 101 -5.69 -0.29 -6.36
C HIS A 101 -4.40 0.26 -6.93
N GLN A 102 -3.74 1.19 -6.23
CA GLN A 102 -2.38 1.60 -6.56
C GLN A 102 -1.34 0.57 -6.05
N VAL A 103 -1.53 0.09 -4.83
CA VAL A 103 -0.79 -1.07 -4.28
C VAL A 103 -1.70 -2.29 -4.39
N PRO A 104 -1.35 -3.30 -5.19
CA PRO A 104 -2.24 -4.40 -5.53
C PRO A 104 -2.57 -5.31 -4.34
N LEU A 105 -3.84 -5.65 -4.17
CA LEU A 105 -4.30 -6.54 -3.09
C LEU A 105 -3.66 -7.93 -3.17
N ALA A 106 -3.52 -8.48 -4.37
CA ALA A 106 -2.96 -9.81 -4.57
C ALA A 106 -1.45 -9.90 -4.27
N SER A 107 -0.71 -8.78 -4.39
CA SER A 107 0.72 -8.73 -4.10
C SER A 107 1.05 -8.80 -2.60
N PHE A 108 0.04 -8.65 -1.74
CA PHE A 108 0.17 -8.73 -0.28
C PHE A 108 -0.88 -9.64 0.35
N SER A 109 -1.46 -10.53 -0.43
CA SER A 109 -2.51 -11.45 0.04
C SER A 109 -2.04 -12.39 1.16
N ASN A 110 -0.73 -12.65 1.27
CA ASN A 110 -0.12 -13.51 2.30
C ASN A 110 0.42 -12.72 3.51
N THR A 111 0.02 -11.47 3.70
CA THR A 111 0.42 -10.67 4.86
C THR A 111 -0.71 -10.53 5.87
N ALA A 112 -0.38 -10.24 7.13
CA ALA A 112 -1.37 -9.94 8.17
C ALA A 112 -2.07 -8.59 7.93
N ASP A 113 -1.38 -7.66 7.27
CA ASP A 113 -1.78 -6.26 7.11
C ASP A 113 -2.52 -5.98 5.78
N TRP A 114 -2.89 -7.01 5.04
CA TRP A 114 -3.56 -6.89 3.73
C TRP A 114 -4.80 -5.97 3.74
N GLN A 115 -5.50 -5.85 4.87
CA GLN A 115 -6.68 -4.98 4.98
C GLN A 115 -6.36 -3.50 4.76
N MET A 116 -5.12 -3.06 5.01
CA MET A 116 -4.68 -1.68 4.78
C MET A 116 -4.74 -1.29 3.30
N LEU A 117 -4.70 -2.27 2.39
CA LEU A 117 -4.80 -2.04 0.95
C LEU A 117 -6.20 -1.56 0.53
N ASN A 118 -7.22 -1.83 1.34
CA ASN A 118 -8.59 -1.38 1.11
C ASN A 118 -8.88 0.04 1.66
N TYR A 119 -7.88 0.73 2.19
CA TYR A 119 -8.03 2.15 2.52
C TYR A 119 -8.14 2.98 1.25
N LEU A 120 -9.11 3.88 1.21
CA LEU A 120 -9.42 4.64 0.00
C LEU A 120 -8.32 5.64 -0.41
N SER A 121 -7.34 5.91 0.46
CA SER A 121 -6.10 6.60 0.11
C SER A 121 -5.20 5.82 -0.87
N ASN A 122 -5.36 4.48 -0.94
CA ASN A 122 -4.69 3.58 -1.88
C ASN A 122 -5.50 3.33 -3.16
N ILE A 123 -6.67 3.95 -3.29
CA ILE A 123 -7.63 3.68 -4.36
C ILE A 123 -7.82 4.93 -5.21
N THR A 124 -7.71 4.78 -6.53
CA THR A 124 -8.00 5.84 -7.50
C THR A 124 -9.19 5.49 -8.37
N PRO A 125 -9.95 6.49 -8.85
CA PRO A 125 -10.84 6.27 -9.98
C PRO A 125 -9.99 5.84 -11.17
N GLN A 126 -10.18 4.63 -11.64
CA GLN A 126 -9.41 4.06 -12.75
C GLN A 126 -10.37 3.60 -13.83
N ASP A 127 -10.07 3.93 -15.09
CA ASP A 127 -10.83 3.41 -16.21
C ASP A 127 -10.95 1.88 -16.14
N SER A 128 -12.15 1.34 -16.36
CA SER A 128 -12.43 -0.08 -16.16
C SER A 128 -11.64 -0.97 -17.13
N ASP A 129 -11.46 -0.55 -18.39
CA ASP A 129 -10.70 -1.32 -19.37
C ASP A 129 -9.21 -1.33 -19.01
N LEU A 130 -8.70 -0.19 -18.50
CA LEU A 130 -7.33 -0.13 -17.98
C LEU A 130 -7.16 -1.03 -16.75
N ASN A 131 -8.04 -0.88 -15.74
CA ASN A 131 -7.95 -1.60 -14.46
C ASN A 131 -8.06 -3.12 -14.64
N GLN A 132 -8.96 -3.57 -15.50
CA GLN A 132 -9.26 -5.01 -15.72
C GLN A 132 -8.41 -5.65 -16.82
N GLY A 133 -7.65 -4.86 -17.56
CA GLY A 133 -6.76 -5.29 -18.65
C GLY A 133 -5.28 -4.99 -18.33
N PRO A 134 -4.65 -4.01 -18.99
CA PRO A 134 -3.21 -3.78 -18.89
C PRO A 134 -2.68 -3.59 -17.48
N TRP A 135 -3.48 -3.01 -16.56
CA TRP A 135 -3.06 -2.83 -15.17
C TRP A 135 -2.94 -4.15 -14.44
N VAL A 136 -3.94 -5.03 -14.52
CA VAL A 136 -3.88 -6.37 -13.91
C VAL A 136 -2.79 -7.23 -14.56
N ASP A 137 -2.50 -7.05 -15.85
CA ASP A 137 -1.40 -7.76 -16.53
C ASP A 137 -0.04 -7.32 -15.96
N LEU A 138 0.16 -6.03 -15.73
CA LEU A 138 1.37 -5.51 -15.08
C LEU A 138 1.51 -6.05 -13.65
N GLU A 139 0.44 -6.05 -12.87
CA GLU A 139 0.43 -6.62 -11.52
C GLU A 139 0.80 -8.11 -11.52
N ASN A 140 0.29 -8.88 -12.49
CA ASN A 140 0.63 -10.29 -12.67
C ASN A 140 2.10 -10.44 -13.03
N ALA A 141 2.62 -9.66 -13.98
CA ALA A 141 4.03 -9.70 -14.39
C ALA A 141 4.98 -9.44 -13.21
N VAL A 142 4.67 -8.47 -12.34
CA VAL A 142 5.44 -8.23 -11.12
C VAL A 142 5.44 -9.47 -10.22
N ARG A 143 4.28 -10.09 -9.97
CA ARG A 143 4.19 -11.31 -9.14
C ARG A 143 4.89 -12.49 -9.78
N ASP A 144 4.89 -12.61 -11.10
CA ASP A 144 5.61 -13.69 -11.82
C ASP A 144 7.12 -13.55 -11.64
N VAL A 145 7.67 -12.34 -11.70
CA VAL A 145 9.09 -12.10 -11.36
C VAL A 145 9.36 -12.50 -9.91
N VAL A 146 8.48 -12.11 -8.97
CA VAL A 146 8.65 -12.45 -7.55
C VAL A 146 8.61 -13.96 -7.31
N ARG A 147 7.78 -14.72 -8.04
CA ARG A 147 7.74 -16.21 -7.98
C ARG A 147 9.03 -16.88 -8.38
N THR A 148 9.91 -16.19 -9.12
CA THR A 148 11.26 -16.70 -9.41
C THR A 148 12.23 -16.57 -8.24
N GLY A 149 11.78 -16.03 -7.10
CA GLY A 149 12.59 -15.81 -5.90
C GLY A 149 13.24 -14.43 -5.81
N GLN A 150 12.87 -13.51 -6.69
CA GLN A 150 13.37 -12.13 -6.69
C GLN A 150 12.45 -11.20 -5.91
N ASP A 151 13.02 -10.19 -5.28
CA ASP A 151 12.29 -9.09 -4.68
C ASP A 151 12.08 -7.98 -5.71
N VAL A 152 10.90 -7.35 -5.70
CA VAL A 152 10.58 -6.25 -6.62
C VAL A 152 10.10 -5.03 -5.83
N TYR A 153 10.77 -3.90 -6.04
CA TYR A 153 10.31 -2.60 -5.55
C TYR A 153 9.55 -1.87 -6.65
N VAL A 154 8.39 -1.36 -6.30
CA VAL A 154 7.50 -0.66 -7.22
C VAL A 154 7.19 0.73 -6.68
N VAL A 155 7.24 1.72 -7.57
CA VAL A 155 6.65 3.04 -7.34
C VAL A 155 5.63 3.28 -8.44
N SER A 156 4.38 3.55 -8.05
CA SER A 156 3.33 3.90 -9.01
C SER A 156 2.70 5.26 -8.68
N ARG A 157 2.11 5.86 -9.71
CA ARG A 157 1.37 7.14 -9.65
C ARG A 157 0.08 7.00 -10.44
N PRO A 158 -1.01 7.67 -10.04
CA PRO A 158 -2.25 7.72 -10.81
C PRO A 158 -2.07 8.48 -12.10
#